data_1d51a7a4db83a94a08b878d9ba2ff572
#
_entry.id   1d51a7a4db83a94a08b878d9ba2ff572
#
_cell.length_a   1.000
_cell.length_b   1.000
_cell.length_c   1.000
_cell.angle_alpha   90.00
_cell.angle_beta   90.00
_cell.angle_gamma   90.00
#
_symmetry.space_group_name_H-M   'P 1'
#
loop_
_entity.id
_entity.type
_entity.pdbx_description
1 polymer ?
#
loop_
_entity_poly.entity_id
_entity_poly.type
_entity_poly.pdbx_seq_one_letter_code
_entity_poly.pdbx_strand_id
1 'polypeptide(L)'
;MLDALLITRMQDEMTAALHETEGQLEIEASADGLMALAMAQHRANFELWHEEDKTRVPGVADAEIVRVKRAIDVLNQRRNDLIEKMDMWLIERLEQDPVAPLHSETPGLMVDRLSILALKIYHTRQEAHRGSATEDHRLRNVKRLGLLEEQRGDLGECLDALWGEVLKGTRRFKLYRQMKMYNDPELNPAVYGQRLGTTVR
;
A
#
# COMPACT_ATOMS: atom_id res chain seq x y z
N MET A 1 -18.22 -0.09 -8.66
CA MET A 1 -17.72 1.16 -9.27
C MET A 1 -16.58 1.65 -8.39
N LEU A 2 -15.49 2.17 -8.95
CA LEU A 2 -14.40 2.76 -8.16
C LEU A 2 -14.92 4.08 -7.57
N ASP A 3 -14.73 4.28 -6.27
CA ASP A 3 -15.21 5.43 -5.50
C ASP A 3 -14.23 5.66 -4.35
N ALA A 4 -13.58 6.81 -4.34
CA ALA A 4 -12.52 7.12 -3.38
C ALA A 4 -13.05 7.21 -1.95
N LEU A 5 -14.28 7.71 -1.76
CA LEU A 5 -14.88 7.81 -0.43
C LEU A 5 -15.16 6.42 0.17
N LEU A 6 -15.68 5.49 -0.63
CA LEU A 6 -15.92 4.11 -0.17
C LEU A 6 -14.60 3.41 0.16
N ILE A 7 -13.57 3.60 -0.65
CA ILE A 7 -12.23 3.02 -0.43
C ILE A 7 -11.60 3.59 0.85
N THR A 8 -11.57 4.89 1.02
CA THR A 8 -10.95 5.51 2.21
C THR A 8 -11.69 5.17 3.49
N ARG A 9 -13.02 5.09 3.44
CA ARG A 9 -13.84 4.65 4.58
C ARG A 9 -13.54 3.20 4.97
N MET A 10 -13.51 2.30 4.00
CA MET A 10 -13.13 0.89 4.22
C MET A 10 -11.74 0.79 4.85
N GLN A 11 -10.76 1.55 4.34
CA GLN A 11 -9.40 1.56 4.86
C GLN A 11 -9.34 2.06 6.32
N ASP A 12 -10.08 3.10 6.67
CA ASP A 12 -10.15 3.62 8.04
C ASP A 12 -10.81 2.61 8.99
N GLU A 13 -11.96 2.05 8.62
CA GLU A 13 -12.69 1.05 9.42
C GLU A 13 -11.82 -0.21 9.62
N MET A 14 -11.19 -0.68 8.58
CA MET A 14 -10.31 -1.84 8.63
C MET A 14 -9.04 -1.58 9.45
N THR A 15 -8.45 -0.39 9.36
CA THR A 15 -7.30 -0.01 10.20
C THR A 15 -7.66 -0.08 11.68
N ALA A 16 -8.82 0.47 12.07
CA ALA A 16 -9.27 0.43 13.47
C ALA A 16 -9.52 -1.01 13.93
N ALA A 17 -10.26 -1.80 13.15
CA ALA A 17 -10.59 -3.19 13.47
C ALA A 17 -9.33 -4.08 13.57
N LEU A 18 -8.35 -3.91 12.70
CA LEU A 18 -7.09 -4.66 12.74
C LEU A 18 -6.26 -4.34 14.01
N HIS A 19 -6.29 -3.10 14.51
CA HIS A 19 -5.64 -2.75 15.76
C HIS A 19 -6.38 -3.33 16.99
N GLU A 20 -7.71 -3.34 16.96
CA GLU A 20 -8.53 -3.91 18.04
C GLU A 20 -8.37 -5.44 18.14
N THR A 21 -8.15 -6.12 17.03
CA THR A 21 -8.04 -7.59 16.95
C THR A 21 -6.60 -8.09 16.89
N GLU A 22 -5.61 -7.23 17.12
CA GLU A 22 -4.18 -7.56 17.01
C GLU A 22 -3.83 -8.20 15.64
N GLY A 23 -4.51 -7.78 14.57
CA GLY A 23 -4.30 -8.28 13.22
C GLY A 23 -5.05 -9.60 12.89
N GLN A 24 -5.85 -10.13 13.81
CA GLN A 24 -6.58 -11.40 13.62
C GLN A 24 -7.95 -11.25 12.96
N LEU A 25 -8.22 -10.10 12.34
CA LEU A 25 -9.47 -9.85 11.62
C LEU A 25 -9.63 -10.86 10.47
N GLU A 26 -10.65 -11.71 10.53
CA GLU A 26 -11.08 -12.52 9.40
C GLU A 26 -11.80 -11.60 8.40
N ILE A 27 -11.21 -11.40 7.24
CA ILE A 27 -11.89 -10.71 6.13
C ILE A 27 -12.82 -11.75 5.51
N GLU A 28 -14.13 -11.56 5.68
CA GLU A 28 -15.10 -12.43 5.02
C GLU A 28 -14.80 -12.47 3.51
N ALA A 29 -14.68 -13.69 3.00
CA ALA A 29 -14.42 -13.95 1.59
C ALA A 29 -15.58 -13.54 0.65
N SER A 30 -16.62 -12.91 1.18
CA SER A 30 -17.82 -12.49 0.47
C SER A 30 -17.64 -11.22 -0.38
N ALA A 31 -16.58 -10.47 -0.17
CA ALA A 31 -16.28 -9.33 -1.03
C ALA A 31 -15.60 -9.82 -2.31
N ASP A 32 -16.37 -10.06 -3.37
CA ASP A 32 -15.83 -10.30 -4.70
C ASP A 32 -15.44 -9.00 -5.41
N GLY A 33 -14.40 -9.05 -6.21
CA GLY A 33 -14.03 -7.98 -7.10
C GLY A 33 -13.04 -6.96 -6.51
N LEU A 34 -13.17 -5.70 -6.95
CA LEU A 34 -12.21 -4.63 -6.64
C LEU A 34 -12.08 -4.35 -5.14
N MET A 35 -13.19 -4.35 -4.41
CA MET A 35 -13.17 -4.06 -2.97
C MET A 35 -12.42 -5.14 -2.19
N ALA A 36 -12.59 -6.41 -2.52
CA ALA A 36 -11.83 -7.50 -1.90
C ALA A 36 -10.32 -7.36 -2.14
N LEU A 37 -9.93 -6.97 -3.36
CA LEU A 37 -8.53 -6.72 -3.69
C LEU A 37 -7.98 -5.53 -2.90
N ALA A 38 -8.75 -4.44 -2.77
CA ALA A 38 -8.36 -3.26 -2.00
C ALA A 38 -8.23 -3.57 -0.50
N MET A 39 -9.14 -4.37 0.07
CA MET A 39 -9.05 -4.85 1.46
C MET A 39 -7.81 -5.71 1.69
N ALA A 40 -7.54 -6.66 0.80
CA ALA A 40 -6.37 -7.52 0.89
C ALA A 40 -5.06 -6.71 0.76
N GLN A 41 -5.05 -5.71 -0.11
CA GLN A 41 -3.92 -4.80 -0.30
C GLN A 41 -3.71 -3.91 0.94
N HIS A 42 -4.78 -3.36 1.51
CA HIS A 42 -4.71 -2.57 2.74
C HIS A 42 -4.17 -3.39 3.92
N ARG A 43 -4.60 -4.65 4.04
CA ARG A 43 -4.05 -5.59 5.03
C ARG A 43 -2.54 -5.80 4.84
N ALA A 44 -2.07 -5.97 3.61
CA ALA A 44 -0.64 -6.09 3.35
C ALA A 44 0.14 -4.84 3.78
N ASN A 45 -0.41 -3.64 3.58
CA ASN A 45 0.17 -2.40 4.09
C ASN A 45 0.18 -2.31 5.61
N PHE A 46 -0.89 -2.76 6.28
CA PHE A 46 -0.97 -2.83 7.73
C PHE A 46 0.10 -3.78 8.30
N GLU A 47 0.22 -4.99 7.75
CA GLU A 47 1.24 -5.96 8.14
C GLU A 47 2.65 -5.42 7.90
N LEU A 48 2.90 -4.75 6.77
CA LEU A 48 4.17 -4.08 6.47
C LEU A 48 4.53 -3.00 7.49
N TRP A 49 3.57 -2.16 7.87
CA TRP A 49 3.77 -1.11 8.85
C TRP A 49 4.31 -1.69 10.17
N HIS A 50 3.67 -2.73 10.66
CA HIS A 50 4.04 -3.36 11.92
C HIS A 50 5.34 -4.17 11.84
N GLU A 51 5.65 -4.81 10.70
CA GLU A 51 6.95 -5.45 10.51
C GLU A 51 8.09 -4.42 10.49
N GLU A 52 7.89 -3.27 9.81
CA GLU A 52 8.87 -2.19 9.81
C GLU A 52 9.14 -1.61 11.21
N ASP A 53 8.12 -1.52 12.07
CA ASP A 53 8.29 -1.03 13.45
C ASP A 53 9.18 -1.96 14.29
N LYS A 54 9.10 -3.28 14.08
CA LYS A 54 9.94 -4.26 14.81
C LYS A 54 11.44 -4.02 14.62
N THR A 55 11.86 -3.55 13.45
CA THR A 55 13.28 -3.26 13.18
C THR A 55 13.79 -2.01 13.88
N ARG A 56 12.89 -1.12 14.34
CA ARG A 56 13.22 0.15 14.99
C ARG A 56 13.33 0.05 16.50
N VAL A 57 13.05 -1.14 17.07
CA VAL A 57 13.16 -1.36 18.53
C VAL A 57 14.64 -1.33 18.92
N PRO A 58 15.05 -0.47 19.88
CA PRO A 58 16.44 -0.43 20.33
C PRO A 58 16.90 -1.78 20.89
N GLY A 59 18.07 -2.25 20.46
CA GLY A 59 18.68 -3.49 20.96
C GLY A 59 18.10 -4.79 20.37
N VAL A 60 17.30 -4.72 19.30
CA VAL A 60 16.86 -5.92 18.58
C VAL A 60 18.07 -6.68 18.02
N ALA A 61 18.04 -8.00 18.12
CA ALA A 61 19.15 -8.85 17.65
C ALA A 61 19.22 -8.89 16.12
N ASP A 62 20.44 -8.96 15.56
CA ASP A 62 20.67 -9.01 14.10
C ASP A 62 19.89 -10.16 13.42
N ALA A 63 19.80 -11.33 14.06
CA ALA A 63 19.04 -12.46 13.55
C ALA A 63 17.55 -12.13 13.39
N GLU A 64 16.98 -11.34 14.29
CA GLU A 64 15.61 -10.89 14.21
C GLU A 64 15.43 -9.85 13.10
N ILE A 65 16.37 -8.92 12.93
CA ILE A 65 16.37 -7.96 11.82
C ILE A 65 16.36 -8.70 10.48
N VAL A 66 17.18 -9.73 10.32
CA VAL A 66 17.20 -10.55 9.08
C VAL A 66 15.87 -11.24 8.85
N ARG A 67 15.26 -11.80 9.89
CA ARG A 67 13.94 -12.45 9.81
C ARG A 67 12.85 -11.47 9.37
N VAL A 68 12.80 -10.32 10.03
CA VAL A 68 11.82 -9.26 9.72
C VAL A 68 12.03 -8.71 8.30
N LYS A 69 13.28 -8.50 7.88
CA LYS A 69 13.59 -8.07 6.51
C LYS A 69 13.03 -9.03 5.45
N ARG A 70 13.14 -10.33 5.66
CA ARG A 70 12.56 -11.34 4.76
C ARG A 70 11.02 -11.28 4.74
N ALA A 71 10.39 -11.07 5.90
CA ALA A 71 8.93 -10.89 5.98
C ALA A 71 8.49 -9.64 5.21
N ILE A 72 9.19 -8.51 5.38
CA ILE A 72 8.95 -7.27 4.65
C ILE A 72 9.05 -7.50 3.13
N ASP A 73 10.05 -8.25 2.64
CA ASP A 73 10.21 -8.50 1.21
C ASP A 73 9.04 -9.32 0.64
N VAL A 74 8.55 -10.31 1.38
CA VAL A 74 7.36 -11.10 1.01
C VAL A 74 6.09 -10.25 0.99
N LEU A 75 5.88 -9.43 2.02
CA LEU A 75 4.73 -8.54 2.12
C LEU A 75 4.73 -7.46 1.02
N ASN A 76 5.90 -6.88 0.72
CA ASN A 76 6.04 -5.94 -0.39
C ASN A 76 5.72 -6.60 -1.74
N GLN A 77 6.11 -7.86 -1.96
CA GLN A 77 5.74 -8.57 -3.17
C GLN A 77 4.22 -8.76 -3.24
N ARG A 78 3.61 -9.27 -2.15
CA ARG A 78 2.16 -9.45 -2.06
C ARG A 78 1.39 -8.15 -2.30
N ARG A 79 1.84 -7.04 -1.71
CA ARG A 79 1.26 -5.70 -1.93
C ARG A 79 1.26 -5.32 -3.41
N ASN A 80 2.42 -5.47 -4.08
CA ASN A 80 2.54 -5.14 -5.49
C ASN A 80 1.68 -6.03 -6.39
N ASP A 81 1.63 -7.34 -6.10
CA ASP A 81 0.77 -8.27 -6.84
C ASP A 81 -0.72 -7.89 -6.72
N LEU A 82 -1.13 -7.38 -5.55
CA LEU A 82 -2.51 -6.92 -5.33
C LEU A 82 -2.81 -5.61 -6.05
N ILE A 83 -1.86 -4.68 -6.12
CA ILE A 83 -1.97 -3.46 -6.93
C ILE A 83 -2.16 -3.83 -8.41
N GLU A 84 -1.31 -4.71 -8.95
CA GLU A 84 -1.43 -5.19 -10.33
C GLU A 84 -2.75 -5.90 -10.59
N LYS A 85 -3.23 -6.71 -9.65
CA LYS A 85 -4.54 -7.39 -9.75
C LYS A 85 -5.71 -6.40 -9.77
N MET A 86 -5.66 -5.33 -8.97
CA MET A 86 -6.68 -4.26 -9.01
C MET A 86 -6.72 -3.60 -10.40
N ASP A 87 -5.56 -3.23 -10.93
CA ASP A 87 -5.47 -2.61 -12.25
C ASP A 87 -5.92 -3.56 -13.36
N MET A 88 -5.55 -4.84 -13.31
CA MET A 88 -6.03 -5.85 -14.25
C MET A 88 -7.54 -6.00 -14.20
N TRP A 89 -8.11 -6.10 -12.98
CA TRP A 89 -9.56 -6.22 -12.78
C TRP A 89 -10.34 -5.05 -13.39
N LEU A 90 -9.78 -3.83 -13.29
CA LEU A 90 -10.36 -2.63 -13.91
C LEU A 90 -10.22 -2.66 -15.43
N ILE A 91 -9.02 -2.97 -15.96
CA ILE A 91 -8.74 -2.99 -17.40
C ILE A 91 -9.62 -4.03 -18.13
N GLU A 92 -9.82 -5.20 -17.55
CA GLU A 92 -10.65 -6.27 -18.13
C GLU A 92 -12.14 -5.89 -18.27
N ARG A 93 -12.58 -4.86 -17.55
CA ARG A 93 -13.99 -4.42 -17.49
C ARG A 93 -14.25 -3.07 -18.16
N LEU A 94 -13.21 -2.52 -18.79
CA LEU A 94 -13.24 -1.21 -19.41
C LEU A 94 -12.77 -1.25 -20.86
N GLU A 95 -13.52 -0.66 -21.73
CA GLU A 95 -13.01 -0.27 -23.04
C GLU A 95 -12.36 1.11 -22.92
N GLN A 96 -11.05 1.17 -23.04
CA GLN A 96 -10.29 2.42 -23.02
C GLN A 96 -9.96 2.85 -24.46
N ASP A 97 -10.15 4.13 -24.77
CA ASP A 97 -9.73 4.68 -26.05
C ASP A 97 -8.19 4.61 -26.16
N PRO A 98 -7.64 3.87 -27.15
CA PRO A 98 -6.19 3.70 -27.28
C PRO A 98 -5.44 5.01 -27.64
N VAL A 99 -6.14 6.03 -28.14
CA VAL A 99 -5.55 7.33 -28.48
C VAL A 99 -5.73 8.38 -27.39
N ALA A 100 -6.53 8.09 -26.36
CA ALA A 100 -6.66 8.99 -25.21
C ALA A 100 -5.31 9.22 -24.53
N PRO A 101 -5.06 10.41 -23.98
CA PRO A 101 -3.85 10.70 -23.21
C PRO A 101 -3.65 9.71 -22.07
N LEU A 102 -2.41 9.22 -21.94
CA LEU A 102 -2.04 8.26 -20.90
C LEU A 102 -1.85 8.97 -19.56
N HIS A 103 -2.41 8.39 -18.49
CA HIS A 103 -2.07 8.70 -17.11
C HIS A 103 -1.02 7.71 -16.61
N SER A 104 0.07 8.19 -16.03
CA SER A 104 1.19 7.33 -15.61
C SER A 104 0.97 6.63 -14.28
N GLU A 105 0.17 7.20 -13.38
CA GLU A 105 -0.24 6.55 -12.14
C GLU A 105 -1.54 5.80 -12.39
N THR A 106 -1.62 4.55 -11.95
CA THR A 106 -2.81 3.72 -12.13
C THR A 106 -3.77 3.86 -10.95
N PRO A 107 -5.07 3.54 -11.11
CA PRO A 107 -6.00 3.52 -9.99
C PRO A 107 -5.53 2.64 -8.82
N GLY A 108 -4.94 1.46 -9.10
CA GLY A 108 -4.38 0.58 -8.07
C GLY A 108 -3.25 1.21 -7.27
N LEU A 109 -2.36 1.97 -7.93
CA LEU A 109 -1.29 2.73 -7.25
C LEU A 109 -1.87 3.84 -6.38
N MET A 110 -2.92 4.53 -6.83
CA MET A 110 -3.58 5.58 -6.05
C MET A 110 -4.29 5.01 -4.82
N VAL A 111 -4.96 3.86 -4.96
CA VAL A 111 -5.59 3.13 -3.84
C VAL A 111 -4.54 2.69 -2.81
N ASP A 112 -3.36 2.24 -3.26
CA ASP A 112 -2.25 1.91 -2.38
C ASP A 112 -1.74 3.11 -1.59
N ARG A 113 -1.58 4.26 -2.22
CA ARG A 113 -1.20 5.51 -1.53
C ARG A 113 -2.25 5.97 -0.52
N LEU A 114 -3.54 5.84 -0.85
CA LEU A 114 -4.64 6.11 0.09
C LEU A 114 -4.57 5.19 1.30
N SER A 115 -4.24 3.91 1.11
CA SER A 115 -4.04 2.93 2.17
C SER A 115 -2.91 3.33 3.13
N ILE A 116 -1.77 3.77 2.60
CA ILE A 116 -0.65 4.26 3.40
C ILE A 116 -1.03 5.53 4.18
N LEU A 117 -1.82 6.43 3.56
CA LEU A 117 -2.31 7.63 4.25
C LEU A 117 -3.28 7.28 5.37
N ALA A 118 -4.16 6.28 5.21
CA ALA A 118 -5.05 5.81 6.28
C ALA A 118 -4.25 5.36 7.52
N LEU A 119 -3.20 4.55 7.34
CA LEU A 119 -2.33 4.12 8.43
C LEU A 119 -1.61 5.31 9.08
N LYS A 120 -1.05 6.23 8.29
CA LYS A 120 -0.38 7.45 8.81
C LYS A 120 -1.34 8.31 9.61
N ILE A 121 -2.56 8.52 9.12
CA ILE A 121 -3.60 9.31 9.78
C ILE A 121 -3.98 8.66 11.11
N TYR A 122 -4.21 7.34 11.12
CA TYR A 122 -4.55 6.61 12.34
C TYR A 122 -3.47 6.78 13.41
N HIS A 123 -2.22 6.45 13.13
CA HIS A 123 -1.12 6.56 14.10
C HIS A 123 -0.84 8.00 14.52
N THR A 124 -0.91 8.97 13.59
CA THR A 124 -0.72 10.39 13.92
C THR A 124 -1.84 10.90 14.83
N ARG A 125 -3.08 10.43 14.63
CA ARG A 125 -4.23 10.76 15.50
C ARG A 125 -4.03 10.19 16.91
N GLN A 126 -3.52 8.97 17.05
CA GLN A 126 -3.17 8.40 18.34
C GLN A 126 -2.12 9.27 19.05
N GLU A 127 -1.07 9.70 18.35
CA GLU A 127 -0.03 10.57 18.91
C GLU A 127 -0.53 11.97 19.27
N ALA A 128 -1.46 12.53 18.49
CA ALA A 128 -2.09 13.82 18.79
C ALA A 128 -2.92 13.79 20.08
N HIS A 129 -3.44 12.61 20.47
CA HIS A 129 -4.27 12.45 21.66
C HIS A 129 -3.57 11.68 22.80
N ARG A 130 -2.30 11.31 22.64
CA ARG A 130 -1.57 10.54 23.64
C ARG A 130 -1.40 11.33 24.95
N GLY A 131 -2.07 10.88 26.03
CA GLY A 131 -2.10 11.57 27.32
C GLY A 131 -0.73 11.68 28.00
N SER A 132 0.18 10.73 27.77
CA SER A 132 1.55 10.73 28.31
C SER A 132 2.53 11.61 27.52
N ALA A 133 2.14 12.16 26.37
CA ALA A 133 2.99 13.02 25.55
C ALA A 133 2.96 14.48 26.06
N THR A 134 4.04 15.23 25.75
CA THR A 134 4.09 16.67 26.02
C THR A 134 3.07 17.40 25.13
N GLU A 135 2.65 18.59 25.58
CA GLU A 135 1.73 19.44 24.80
C GLU A 135 2.32 19.80 23.43
N ASP A 136 3.59 20.16 23.37
CA ASP A 136 4.29 20.46 22.11
C ASP A 136 4.26 19.27 21.14
N HIS A 137 4.42 18.04 21.65
CA HIS A 137 4.33 16.84 20.84
C HIS A 137 2.93 16.68 20.26
N ARG A 138 1.89 16.81 21.09
CA ARG A 138 0.50 16.73 20.64
C ARG A 138 0.16 17.79 19.59
N LEU A 139 0.53 19.05 19.83
CA LEU A 139 0.29 20.15 18.88
C LEU A 139 0.99 19.94 17.52
N ARG A 140 2.23 19.43 17.52
CA ARG A 140 2.91 19.05 16.27
C ARG A 140 2.15 17.96 15.51
N ASN A 141 1.63 16.97 16.22
CA ASN A 141 0.88 15.88 15.59
C ASN A 141 -0.52 16.32 15.14
N VAL A 142 -1.19 17.26 15.81
CA VAL A 142 -2.42 17.88 15.31
C VAL A 142 -2.19 18.58 13.96
N LYS A 143 -1.11 19.37 13.84
CA LYS A 143 -0.75 20.01 12.57
C LYS A 143 -0.44 19.00 11.48
N ARG A 144 0.33 17.93 11.80
CA ARG A 144 0.65 16.85 10.86
C ARG A 144 -0.61 16.11 10.41
N LEU A 145 -1.54 15.85 11.32
CA LEU A 145 -2.81 15.20 11.03
C LEU A 145 -3.59 15.98 9.99
N GLY A 146 -3.75 17.31 10.17
CA GLY A 146 -4.43 18.16 9.20
C GLY A 146 -3.82 18.08 7.79
N LEU A 147 -2.49 18.11 7.69
CA LEU A 147 -1.80 17.95 6.41
C LEU A 147 -2.00 16.57 5.77
N LEU A 148 -2.03 15.50 6.57
CA LEU A 148 -2.26 14.14 6.05
C LEU A 148 -3.71 13.97 5.59
N GLU A 149 -4.66 14.56 6.29
CA GLU A 149 -6.08 14.54 5.90
C GLU A 149 -6.32 15.35 4.61
N GLU A 150 -5.68 16.52 4.45
CA GLU A 150 -5.67 17.29 3.21
C GLU A 150 -5.09 16.46 2.05
N GLN A 151 -3.89 15.90 2.21
CA GLN A 151 -3.25 15.06 1.18
C GLN A 151 -4.12 13.86 0.77
N ARG A 152 -4.84 13.25 1.72
CA ARG A 152 -5.76 12.15 1.43
C ARG A 152 -6.98 12.63 0.66
N GLY A 153 -7.53 13.79 1.00
CA GLY A 153 -8.62 14.44 0.27
C GLY A 153 -8.24 14.70 -1.19
N ASP A 154 -7.12 15.40 -1.40
CA ASP A 154 -6.59 15.70 -2.74
C ASP A 154 -6.38 14.44 -3.59
N LEU A 155 -5.79 13.39 -3.00
CA LEU A 155 -5.56 12.14 -3.70
C LEU A 155 -6.86 11.41 -4.03
N GLY A 156 -7.85 11.45 -3.14
CA GLY A 156 -9.19 10.90 -3.39
C GLY A 156 -9.89 11.60 -4.55
N GLU A 157 -9.89 12.92 -4.56
CA GLU A 157 -10.46 13.72 -5.65
C GLU A 157 -9.76 13.43 -6.98
N CYS A 158 -8.42 13.30 -6.98
CA CYS A 158 -7.65 12.92 -8.17
C CYS A 158 -8.01 11.51 -8.67
N LEU A 159 -8.25 10.55 -7.78
CA LEU A 159 -8.67 9.20 -8.14
C LEU A 159 -10.05 9.21 -8.81
N ASP A 160 -11.02 9.91 -8.22
CA ASP A 160 -12.37 10.01 -8.76
C ASP A 160 -12.39 10.78 -10.10
N ALA A 161 -11.56 11.83 -10.22
CA ALA A 161 -11.39 12.56 -11.48
C ALA A 161 -10.80 11.67 -12.58
N LEU A 162 -9.69 10.95 -12.29
CA LEU A 162 -9.11 10.00 -13.23
C LEU A 162 -10.12 8.95 -13.66
N TRP A 163 -10.86 8.38 -12.72
CA TRP A 163 -11.86 7.37 -13.00
C TRP A 163 -12.98 7.91 -13.89
N GLY A 164 -13.47 9.12 -13.60
CA GLY A 164 -14.46 9.80 -14.42
C GLY A 164 -13.97 10.10 -15.85
N GLU A 165 -12.70 10.47 -16.02
CA GLU A 165 -12.08 10.70 -17.33
C GLU A 165 -11.92 9.40 -18.11
N VAL A 166 -11.54 8.29 -17.45
CA VAL A 166 -11.41 6.97 -18.08
C VAL A 166 -12.77 6.49 -18.58
N LEU A 167 -13.83 6.61 -17.77
CA LEU A 167 -15.20 6.23 -18.17
C LEU A 167 -15.73 7.06 -19.35
N LYS A 168 -15.27 8.31 -19.50
CA LYS A 168 -15.61 9.19 -20.64
C LYS A 168 -14.73 8.96 -21.87
N GLY A 169 -13.71 8.10 -21.79
CA GLY A 169 -12.73 7.88 -22.87
C GLY A 169 -11.77 9.04 -23.10
N THR A 170 -11.67 10.01 -22.17
CA THR A 170 -10.79 11.19 -22.29
C THR A 170 -9.43 11.00 -21.62
N ARG A 171 -9.25 9.89 -20.92
CA ARG A 171 -7.98 9.47 -20.29
C ARG A 171 -7.89 7.95 -20.35
N ARG A 172 -6.67 7.42 -20.34
CA ARG A 172 -6.42 5.99 -20.17
C ARG A 172 -5.27 5.72 -19.23
N PHE A 173 -5.21 4.53 -18.68
CA PHE A 173 -4.05 4.01 -17.94
C PHE A 173 -3.66 2.64 -18.47
N LYS A 174 -2.47 2.17 -18.11
CA LYS A 174 -1.95 0.86 -18.50
C LYS A 174 -1.50 0.10 -17.28
N LEU A 175 -1.51 -1.23 -17.38
CA LEU A 175 -0.86 -2.07 -16.38
C LEU A 175 0.65 -1.85 -16.42
N TYR A 176 1.24 -1.41 -15.31
CA TYR A 176 2.67 -1.32 -15.11
C TYR A 176 3.12 -2.41 -14.14
N ARG A 177 3.80 -3.43 -14.66
CA ARG A 177 4.33 -4.51 -13.82
C ARG A 177 5.60 -4.04 -13.14
N GLN A 178 5.71 -4.36 -11.85
CA GLN A 178 6.92 -4.10 -11.08
C GLN A 178 7.95 -5.23 -11.32
N MET A 179 8.76 -5.09 -12.33
CA MET A 179 9.81 -6.05 -12.67
C MET A 179 10.99 -5.92 -11.69
N LYS A 180 10.89 -6.57 -10.53
CA LYS A 180 11.92 -6.52 -9.47
C LYS A 180 13.09 -7.42 -9.84
N MET A 181 14.11 -6.86 -10.51
CA MET A 181 15.31 -7.57 -10.95
C MET A 181 16.15 -8.14 -9.79
N TYR A 182 16.16 -7.48 -8.64
CA TYR A 182 16.97 -7.93 -7.50
C TYR A 182 16.46 -9.22 -6.83
N ASN A 183 15.20 -9.60 -7.02
CA ASN A 183 14.64 -10.86 -6.54
C ASN A 183 14.82 -12.01 -7.53
N ASP A 184 15.19 -11.71 -8.79
CA ASP A 184 15.41 -12.71 -9.83
C ASP A 184 16.83 -13.25 -9.76
N PRO A 185 17.01 -14.57 -9.51
CA PRO A 185 18.33 -15.16 -9.41
C PRO A 185 19.16 -15.09 -10.69
N GLU A 186 18.53 -14.88 -11.85
CA GLU A 186 19.21 -14.77 -13.14
C GLU A 186 19.58 -13.31 -13.48
N LEU A 187 18.88 -12.34 -12.88
CA LEU A 187 19.07 -10.91 -13.16
C LEU A 187 19.87 -10.19 -12.08
N ASN A 188 20.00 -10.78 -10.87
CA ASN A 188 20.74 -10.17 -9.77
C ASN A 188 22.19 -10.65 -9.72
N PRO A 189 23.20 -9.79 -10.05
CA PRO A 189 24.63 -10.16 -10.00
C PRO A 189 25.11 -10.66 -8.65
N ALA A 190 24.54 -10.18 -7.54
CA ALA A 190 24.87 -10.64 -6.19
C ALA A 190 24.45 -12.09 -5.95
N VAL A 191 23.46 -12.60 -6.69
CA VAL A 191 22.95 -13.96 -6.57
C VAL A 191 23.66 -14.91 -7.56
N TYR A 192 23.72 -14.57 -8.86
CA TYR A 192 24.38 -15.44 -9.83
C TYR A 192 25.92 -15.42 -9.72
N GLY A 193 26.54 -14.32 -9.25
CA GLY A 193 27.97 -14.22 -9.02
C GLY A 193 28.47 -15.18 -7.96
N GLN A 194 27.67 -15.53 -6.96
CA GLN A 194 28.00 -16.54 -5.96
C GLN A 194 27.99 -17.97 -6.53
N ARG A 195 27.16 -18.24 -7.55
CA ARG A 195 27.13 -19.55 -8.25
C ARG A 195 28.36 -19.77 -9.12
N LEU A 196 28.92 -18.70 -9.67
CA LEU A 196 30.16 -18.78 -10.51
C LEU A 196 31.44 -18.92 -9.66
N GLY A 197 31.42 -18.48 -8.40
CA GLY A 197 32.57 -18.60 -7.49
C GLY A 197 32.79 -20.00 -6.90
N THR A 198 31.92 -20.97 -7.14
CA THR A 198 32.01 -22.33 -6.59
C THR A 198 32.60 -23.34 -7.58
N THR A 199 33.13 -22.90 -8.76
CA THR A 199 33.71 -23.78 -9.75
C THR A 199 35.13 -23.34 -10.12
N VAL A 200 36.03 -23.20 -9.12
CA VAL A 200 37.46 -23.23 -9.34
C VAL A 200 38.11 -23.92 -8.13
N ARG A 201 38.16 -25.24 -8.16
CA ARG A 201 39.29 -26.10 -7.72
C ARG A 201 39.22 -27.42 -8.42
#